data_ec81069730375dd7c9e950580f757929
#
_entry.id   ec81069730375dd7c9e950580f757929
#
_cell.length_a   1.000
_cell.length_b   1.000
_cell.length_c   1.000
_cell.angle_alpha   90.00
_cell.angle_beta   90.00
_cell.angle_gamma   90.00
#
_symmetry.space_group_name_H-M   'P 1'
#
loop_
_entity.id
_entity.type
_entity.pdbx_description
1 polymer ?
#
loop_
_entity_poly.entity_id
_entity_poly.type
_entity_poly.pdbx_seq_one_letter_code
_entity_poly.pdbx_strand_id
1 'polypeptide(L)'
;MKNNIEKYVKKSSKNTNLYFLYNSKRVVIKDPLPEHVDLQSILKKIERLIPEHFLYNVDAMYVGLYQEFEDRGINALYKDGILYISSEQDNDEDMIDDIVHEIAHAFEEVYPVYLYGDGKIEDEFLKKRMSFGFLMNYEGFKIERDLLISIEYSEELDQILLNDIG
;
A
#
# COMPACT_ATOMS: atom_id res chain seq x y z
N MET A 1 -22.79 -6.76 1.13
CA MET A 1 -22.08 -7.76 1.96
C MET A 1 -21.28 -7.01 3.01
N LYS A 2 -21.55 -7.21 4.31
CA LYS A 2 -20.69 -6.62 5.35
C LYS A 2 -19.35 -7.36 5.33
N ASN A 3 -18.30 -6.60 5.23
CA ASN A 3 -16.93 -7.01 4.97
C ASN A 3 -16.43 -8.06 5.99
N ASN A 4 -15.81 -9.12 5.55
CA ASN A 4 -15.28 -10.18 6.40
C ASN A 4 -14.19 -9.66 7.36
N ILE A 5 -13.40 -8.67 6.94
CA ILE A 5 -12.36 -8.02 7.74
C ILE A 5 -12.95 -7.34 8.99
N GLU A 6 -14.02 -6.54 8.85
CA GLU A 6 -14.65 -5.86 10.00
C GLU A 6 -15.21 -6.85 11.03
N LYS A 7 -15.75 -7.99 10.56
CA LYS A 7 -16.22 -9.06 11.46
C LYS A 7 -15.08 -9.71 12.21
N TYR A 8 -13.95 -9.96 11.55
CA TYR A 8 -12.76 -10.53 12.15
C TYR A 8 -12.20 -9.63 13.25
N VAL A 9 -11.99 -8.34 12.95
CA VAL A 9 -11.49 -7.35 13.91
C VAL A 9 -12.38 -7.25 15.16
N LYS A 10 -13.70 -7.36 15.02
CA LYS A 10 -14.64 -7.36 16.16
C LYS A 10 -14.61 -8.65 16.99
N LYS A 11 -14.25 -9.78 16.39
CA LYS A 11 -14.32 -11.11 17.06
C LYS A 11 -13.07 -11.44 17.88
N SER A 12 -11.91 -10.92 17.49
CA SER A 12 -10.60 -11.26 18.08
C SER A 12 -10.22 -10.35 19.26
N SER A 13 -10.97 -10.39 20.38
CA SER A 13 -10.79 -9.40 21.47
C SER A 13 -10.01 -9.89 22.70
N LYS A 14 -9.34 -11.06 22.68
CA LYS A 14 -8.84 -11.66 23.93
C LYS A 14 -7.32 -11.59 24.19
N ASN A 15 -6.48 -11.27 23.19
CA ASN A 15 -5.03 -11.05 23.39
C ASN A 15 -4.55 -9.99 22.37
N THR A 16 -4.82 -8.74 22.64
CA THR A 16 -4.45 -7.66 21.74
C THR A 16 -3.25 -6.90 22.31
N ASN A 17 -2.09 -7.01 21.67
CA ASN A 17 -0.99 -6.10 21.92
C ASN A 17 -1.31 -4.76 21.26
N LEU A 18 -1.30 -3.69 22.03
CA LEU A 18 -1.59 -2.33 21.59
C LEU A 18 -0.31 -1.51 21.54
N TYR A 19 -0.04 -0.97 20.37
CA TYR A 19 1.04 -0.03 20.12
C TYR A 19 0.46 1.30 19.61
N PHE A 20 1.31 2.30 19.46
CA PHE A 20 0.91 3.61 18.93
C PHE A 20 1.91 4.08 17.90
N LEU A 21 1.40 4.67 16.83
CA LEU A 21 2.14 5.43 15.84
C LEU A 21 1.86 6.92 16.11
N TYR A 22 2.90 7.74 16.21
CA TYR A 22 2.85 9.17 16.62
C TYR A 22 2.12 9.42 17.97
N ASN A 23 2.13 8.45 18.88
CA ASN A 23 1.39 8.49 20.15
C ASN A 23 -0.13 8.73 20.03
N SER A 24 -0.68 8.77 18.84
CA SER A 24 -2.08 9.08 18.58
C SER A 24 -2.82 7.97 17.82
N LYS A 25 -2.18 7.34 16.86
CA LYS A 25 -2.80 6.32 15.99
C LYS A 25 -2.62 4.94 16.62
N ARG A 26 -3.70 4.25 16.91
CA ARG A 26 -3.67 2.91 17.52
C ARG A 26 -3.20 1.86 16.53
N VAL A 27 -2.23 1.05 16.95
CA VAL A 27 -1.76 -0.13 16.20
C VAL A 27 -2.09 -1.37 17.01
N VAL A 28 -2.92 -2.22 16.46
CA VAL A 28 -3.51 -3.38 17.17
C VAL A 28 -3.08 -4.67 16.49
N ILE A 29 -2.34 -5.51 17.20
CA ILE A 29 -1.92 -6.83 16.71
C ILE A 29 -3.02 -7.84 17.02
N LYS A 30 -3.59 -8.43 15.99
CA LYS A 30 -4.63 -9.46 16.06
C LYS A 30 -4.06 -10.86 16.01
N ASP A 31 -3.07 -11.06 15.15
CA ASP A 31 -2.31 -12.29 15.04
C ASP A 31 -0.82 -11.98 15.15
N PRO A 32 -0.02 -12.90 15.73
CA PRO A 32 1.39 -12.67 15.99
C PRO A 32 2.16 -12.44 14.68
N LEU A 33 3.10 -11.50 14.72
CA LEU A 33 4.10 -11.33 13.68
C LEU A 33 5.17 -12.41 13.77
N PRO A 34 5.88 -12.72 12.68
CA PRO A 34 7.07 -13.57 12.71
C PRO A 34 8.13 -13.03 13.69
N GLU A 35 8.92 -13.93 14.30
CA GLU A 35 9.94 -13.56 15.31
C GLU A 35 11.01 -12.60 14.78
N HIS A 36 11.26 -12.61 13.48
CA HIS A 36 12.25 -11.78 12.81
C HIS A 36 11.72 -10.38 12.40
N VAL A 37 10.45 -10.08 12.63
CA VAL A 37 9.82 -8.79 12.34
C VAL A 37 9.69 -7.97 13.62
N ASP A 38 10.39 -6.83 13.70
CA ASP A 38 10.35 -5.91 14.83
C ASP A 38 9.40 -4.74 14.59
N LEU A 39 8.15 -4.89 14.98
CA LEU A 39 7.14 -3.85 14.83
C LEU A 39 7.54 -2.50 15.47
N GLN A 40 8.22 -2.50 16.61
CA GLN A 40 8.61 -1.25 17.26
C GLN A 40 9.67 -0.50 16.44
N SER A 41 10.60 -1.22 15.83
CA SER A 41 11.58 -0.66 14.90
C SER A 41 10.90 -0.10 13.67
N ILE A 42 9.95 -0.85 13.09
CA ILE A 42 9.16 -0.45 11.93
C ILE A 42 8.40 0.85 12.20
N LEU A 43 7.62 0.92 13.28
CA LEU A 43 6.85 2.13 13.63
C LEU A 43 7.75 3.34 13.81
N LYS A 44 8.90 3.20 14.49
CA LYS A 44 9.87 4.29 14.63
C LYS A 44 10.48 4.73 13.31
N LYS A 45 10.71 3.79 12.37
CA LYS A 45 11.23 4.11 11.04
C LYS A 45 10.18 4.88 10.24
N ILE A 46 8.92 4.49 10.31
CA ILE A 46 7.81 5.22 9.68
C ILE A 46 7.68 6.64 10.25
N GLU A 47 7.70 6.83 11.58
CA GLU A 47 7.65 8.13 12.22
C GLU A 47 8.80 9.08 11.80
N ARG A 48 9.94 8.52 11.43
CA ARG A 48 11.09 9.30 10.94
C ARG A 48 10.99 9.67 9.46
N LEU A 49 10.34 8.84 8.65
CA LEU A 49 10.26 8.99 7.21
C LEU A 49 9.02 9.75 6.75
N ILE A 50 7.89 9.53 7.40
CA ILE A 50 6.60 10.06 7.00
C ILE A 50 6.18 11.14 8.01
N PRO A 51 5.87 12.36 7.60
CA PRO A 51 5.31 13.39 8.49
C PRO A 51 3.93 12.99 9.02
N GLU A 52 3.63 13.25 10.30
CA GLU A 52 2.35 12.84 10.95
C GLU A 52 1.10 13.29 10.20
N HIS A 53 1.14 14.45 9.52
CA HIS A 53 -0.01 14.96 8.80
C HIS A 53 -0.42 14.13 7.57
N PHE A 54 0.45 13.24 7.06
CA PHE A 54 0.06 12.27 6.03
C PHE A 54 -0.94 11.23 6.55
N LEU A 55 -0.96 11.02 7.88
CA LEU A 55 -1.88 10.10 8.54
C LEU A 55 -3.14 10.80 9.07
N TYR A 56 -3.44 12.02 8.60
CA TYR A 56 -4.60 12.77 9.10
C TYR A 56 -5.90 11.96 9.01
N ASN A 57 -6.10 11.24 7.92
CA ASN A 57 -7.27 10.40 7.66
C ASN A 57 -7.10 8.94 8.13
N VAL A 58 -6.06 8.64 8.90
CA VAL A 58 -5.85 7.30 9.47
C VAL A 58 -6.25 7.32 10.94
N ASP A 59 -7.20 6.48 11.34
CA ASP A 59 -7.68 6.35 12.72
C ASP A 59 -6.95 5.24 13.48
N ALA A 60 -6.66 4.13 12.81
CA ALA A 60 -6.00 2.98 13.40
C ALA A 60 -5.35 2.07 12.34
N MET A 61 -4.45 1.20 12.81
CA MET A 61 -3.86 0.11 12.05
C MET A 61 -4.18 -1.22 12.75
N TYR A 62 -4.57 -2.21 11.97
CA TYR A 62 -4.77 -3.58 12.45
C TYR A 62 -3.85 -4.52 11.70
N VAL A 63 -3.03 -5.26 12.44
CA VAL A 63 -2.13 -6.29 11.91
C VAL A 63 -2.71 -7.66 12.23
N GLY A 64 -2.87 -8.52 11.22
CA GLY A 64 -3.49 -9.83 11.40
C GLY A 64 -3.54 -10.68 10.14
N LEU A 65 -4.12 -11.86 10.27
CA LEU A 65 -4.38 -12.77 9.15
C LEU A 65 -5.77 -12.49 8.57
N TYR A 66 -5.83 -12.15 7.31
CA TYR A 66 -7.08 -11.80 6.62
C TYR A 66 -7.30 -12.72 5.42
N GLN A 67 -8.33 -13.55 5.46
CA GLN A 67 -8.68 -14.42 4.34
C GLN A 67 -8.89 -13.63 3.04
N GLU A 68 -9.42 -12.41 3.12
CA GLU A 68 -9.59 -11.54 1.96
C GLU A 68 -8.26 -11.17 1.30
N PHE A 69 -7.16 -11.12 2.05
CA PHE A 69 -5.84 -10.83 1.50
C PHE A 69 -5.30 -12.01 0.70
N GLU A 70 -5.43 -13.23 1.24
CA GLU A 70 -5.08 -14.44 0.50
C GLU A 70 -5.89 -14.58 -0.80
N ASP A 71 -7.22 -14.35 -0.72
CA ASP A 71 -8.13 -14.46 -1.87
C ASP A 71 -7.80 -13.45 -2.99
N ARG A 72 -7.21 -12.30 -2.63
CA ARG A 72 -6.87 -11.19 -3.55
C ARG A 72 -5.38 -11.11 -3.89
N GLY A 73 -4.53 -11.87 -3.21
CA GLY A 73 -3.07 -11.78 -3.37
C GLY A 73 -2.48 -10.43 -2.95
N ILE A 74 -2.99 -9.83 -1.85
CA ILE A 74 -2.52 -8.55 -1.32
C ILE A 74 -2.07 -8.71 0.13
N ASN A 75 -1.13 -7.87 0.59
CA ASN A 75 -0.61 -7.88 1.96
C ASN A 75 -1.14 -6.73 2.82
N ALA A 76 -1.71 -5.71 2.22
CA ALA A 76 -2.21 -4.53 2.92
C ALA A 76 -3.48 -3.98 2.26
N LEU A 77 -4.22 -3.14 2.99
CA LEU A 77 -5.40 -2.45 2.50
C LEU A 77 -5.73 -1.23 3.38
N TYR A 78 -5.78 -0.04 2.79
CA TYR A 78 -6.44 1.11 3.40
C TYR A 78 -7.93 1.09 3.09
N LYS A 79 -8.75 1.30 4.12
CA LYS A 79 -10.19 1.41 3.95
C LYS A 79 -10.84 2.17 5.11
N ASP A 80 -11.62 3.20 4.78
CA ASP A 80 -12.46 3.95 5.72
C ASP A 80 -11.68 4.42 6.98
N GLY A 81 -10.48 4.97 6.80
CA GLY A 81 -9.61 5.45 7.88
C GLY A 81 -8.81 4.36 8.60
N ILE A 82 -8.85 3.11 8.14
CA ILE A 82 -8.16 2.00 8.78
C ILE A 82 -7.13 1.39 7.82
N LEU A 83 -5.91 1.21 8.33
CA LEU A 83 -4.89 0.39 7.67
C LEU A 83 -5.02 -1.06 8.16
N TYR A 84 -5.21 -1.98 7.24
CA TYR A 84 -5.16 -3.42 7.49
C TYR A 84 -3.88 -3.96 6.89
N ILE A 85 -3.04 -4.59 7.71
CA ILE A 85 -1.73 -5.10 7.31
C ILE A 85 -1.68 -6.59 7.62
N SER A 86 -1.18 -7.40 6.70
CA SER A 86 -0.94 -8.82 6.95
C SER A 86 0.07 -9.00 8.08
N SER A 87 -0.15 -10.00 8.95
CA SER A 87 0.87 -10.44 9.89
C SER A 87 1.89 -11.40 9.25
N GLU A 88 1.64 -11.88 8.04
CA GLU A 88 2.59 -12.66 7.24
C GLU A 88 3.48 -11.71 6.46
N GLN A 89 4.67 -11.46 7.01
CA GLN A 89 5.67 -10.55 6.45
C GLN A 89 7.00 -11.27 6.30
N ASP A 90 7.67 -11.08 5.18
CA ASP A 90 8.97 -11.70 4.91
C ASP A 90 10.09 -11.02 5.71
N ASN A 91 9.99 -9.71 5.93
CA ASN A 91 10.96 -8.91 6.69
C ASN A 91 10.36 -7.54 7.10
N ASP A 92 11.16 -6.74 7.83
CA ASP A 92 10.75 -5.40 8.29
C ASP A 92 10.53 -4.43 7.12
N GLU A 93 11.35 -4.51 6.07
CA GLU A 93 11.30 -3.64 4.90
C GLU A 93 9.99 -3.83 4.14
N ASP A 94 9.57 -5.07 3.91
CA ASP A 94 8.31 -5.38 3.23
C ASP A 94 7.11 -4.84 4.00
N MET A 95 7.10 -5.01 5.33
CA MET A 95 6.04 -4.45 6.16
C MET A 95 6.03 -2.91 6.14
N ILE A 96 7.20 -2.27 6.05
CA ILE A 96 7.29 -0.81 5.92
C ILE A 96 6.72 -0.37 4.60
N ASP A 97 7.06 -1.04 3.50
CA ASP A 97 6.58 -0.72 2.16
C ASP A 97 5.06 -0.85 2.08
N ASP A 98 4.49 -1.94 2.60
CA ASP A 98 3.05 -2.14 2.71
C ASP A 98 2.37 -1.00 3.48
N ILE A 99 2.89 -0.63 4.65
CA ILE A 99 2.31 0.44 5.48
C ILE A 99 2.41 1.79 4.77
N VAL A 100 3.56 2.12 4.16
CA VAL A 100 3.77 3.38 3.44
C VAL A 100 2.85 3.48 2.23
N HIS A 101 2.67 2.38 1.49
CA HIS A 101 1.74 2.31 0.37
C HIS A 101 0.30 2.65 0.80
N GLU A 102 -0.18 2.06 1.89
CA GLU A 102 -1.53 2.31 2.38
C GLU A 102 -1.70 3.71 3.00
N ILE A 103 -0.63 4.28 3.59
CA ILE A 103 -0.62 5.70 4.00
C ILE A 103 -0.75 6.62 2.77
N ALA A 104 -0.12 6.28 1.66
CA ALA A 104 -0.26 7.04 0.41
C ALA A 104 -1.71 7.05 -0.08
N HIS A 105 -2.41 5.90 -0.07
CA HIS A 105 -3.85 5.86 -0.39
C HIS A 105 -4.69 6.71 0.55
N ALA A 106 -4.42 6.68 1.86
CA ALA A 106 -5.11 7.54 2.83
C ALA A 106 -4.88 9.03 2.54
N PHE A 107 -3.68 9.41 2.12
CA PHE A 107 -3.33 10.78 1.75
C PHE A 107 -4.01 11.20 0.43
N GLU A 108 -4.01 10.34 -0.57
CA GLU A 108 -4.68 10.57 -1.86
C GLU A 108 -6.18 10.82 -1.69
N GLU A 109 -6.84 10.10 -0.79
CA GLU A 109 -8.27 10.30 -0.49
C GLU A 109 -8.58 11.71 0.00
N VAL A 110 -7.66 12.29 0.79
CA VAL A 110 -7.84 13.66 1.35
C VAL A 110 -7.47 14.75 0.35
N TYR A 111 -6.45 14.53 -0.47
CA TYR A 111 -5.84 15.55 -1.32
C TYR A 111 -5.85 15.26 -2.83
N PRO A 112 -6.90 14.66 -3.41
CA PRO A 112 -6.88 14.22 -4.81
C PRO A 112 -6.67 15.38 -5.78
N VAL A 113 -7.31 16.51 -5.53
CA VAL A 113 -7.18 17.71 -6.40
C VAL A 113 -5.79 18.33 -6.33
N TYR A 114 -5.16 18.27 -5.14
CA TYR A 114 -3.81 18.81 -4.96
C TYR A 114 -2.76 17.94 -5.67
N LEU A 115 -2.93 16.63 -5.61
CA LEU A 115 -1.99 15.66 -6.20
C LEU A 115 -2.15 15.56 -7.73
N TYR A 116 -3.39 15.51 -8.20
CA TYR A 116 -3.69 15.18 -9.61
C TYR A 116 -4.29 16.33 -10.40
N GLY A 117 -4.66 17.43 -9.73
CA GLY A 117 -5.44 18.50 -10.36
C GLY A 117 -4.70 19.30 -11.44
N ASP A 118 -3.37 19.29 -11.46
CA ASP A 118 -2.57 19.94 -12.51
C ASP A 118 -2.14 18.99 -13.64
N GLY A 119 -2.50 17.71 -13.57
CA GLY A 119 -2.21 16.68 -14.58
C GLY A 119 -0.73 16.30 -14.72
N LYS A 120 0.18 16.85 -13.90
CA LYS A 120 1.63 16.59 -14.07
C LYS A 120 2.04 15.17 -13.75
N ILE A 121 1.43 14.56 -12.71
CA ILE A 121 1.72 13.16 -12.34
C ILE A 121 1.24 12.24 -13.47
N GLU A 122 0.03 12.47 -13.99
CA GLU A 122 -0.50 11.76 -15.15
C GLU A 122 0.39 11.91 -16.39
N ASP A 123 0.79 13.15 -16.71
CA ASP A 123 1.71 13.43 -17.81
C ASP A 123 3.07 12.72 -17.65
N GLU A 124 3.62 12.67 -16.45
CA GLU A 124 4.87 11.97 -16.16
C GLU A 124 4.74 10.46 -16.34
N PHE A 125 3.65 9.89 -15.82
CA PHE A 125 3.34 8.46 -15.95
C PHE A 125 3.20 8.06 -17.44
N LEU A 126 2.43 8.82 -18.22
CA LEU A 126 2.28 8.58 -19.66
C LEU A 126 3.61 8.71 -20.41
N LYS A 127 4.45 9.68 -20.06
CA LYS A 127 5.78 9.81 -20.64
C LYS A 127 6.68 8.61 -20.35
N LYS A 128 6.65 8.10 -19.12
CA LYS A 128 7.40 6.89 -18.73
C LYS A 128 6.91 5.68 -19.52
N ARG A 129 5.59 5.45 -19.60
CA ARG A 129 5.01 4.37 -20.41
C ARG A 129 5.41 4.47 -21.89
N MET A 130 5.32 5.65 -22.48
CA MET A 130 5.69 5.85 -23.88
C MET A 130 7.18 5.59 -24.13
N SER A 131 8.06 6.06 -23.25
CA SER A 131 9.51 5.82 -23.33
C SER A 131 9.82 4.34 -23.24
N PHE A 132 9.18 3.62 -22.32
CA PHE A 132 9.30 2.18 -22.17
C PHE A 132 8.80 1.44 -23.42
N GLY A 133 7.63 1.78 -23.93
CA GLY A 133 7.07 1.20 -25.16
C GLY A 133 7.98 1.41 -26.37
N PHE A 134 8.68 2.54 -26.44
CA PHE A 134 9.68 2.79 -27.47
C PHE A 134 10.89 1.85 -27.35
N LEU A 135 11.43 1.67 -26.14
CA LEU A 135 12.55 0.75 -25.88
C LEU A 135 12.16 -0.70 -26.19
N MET A 136 11.01 -1.14 -25.75
CA MET A 136 10.52 -2.51 -25.98
C MET A 136 10.26 -2.79 -27.45
N ASN A 137 9.72 -1.83 -28.21
CA ASN A 137 9.55 -1.97 -29.66
C ASN A 137 10.89 -2.06 -30.40
N TYR A 138 11.93 -1.40 -29.89
CA TYR A 138 13.29 -1.51 -30.44
C TYR A 138 13.89 -2.91 -30.22
N GLU A 139 13.56 -3.55 -29.07
CA GLU A 139 13.99 -4.93 -28.75
C GLU A 139 13.09 -6.01 -29.39
N GLY A 140 12.10 -5.64 -30.18
CA GLY A 140 11.21 -6.57 -30.91
C GLY A 140 9.93 -6.99 -30.19
N PHE A 141 9.66 -6.42 -29.01
CA PHE A 141 8.36 -6.58 -28.33
C PHE A 141 7.33 -5.61 -28.94
N LYS A 142 6.14 -6.11 -29.21
CA LYS A 142 5.03 -5.28 -29.70
C LYS A 142 4.09 -4.97 -28.51
N ILE A 143 4.12 -3.74 -28.05
CA ILE A 143 3.14 -3.23 -27.10
C ILE A 143 2.10 -2.43 -27.88
N GLU A 144 0.83 -2.68 -27.64
CA GLU A 144 -0.26 -1.95 -28.29
C GLU A 144 -0.22 -0.48 -27.86
N ARG A 145 -0.36 0.43 -28.83
CA ARG A 145 -0.27 1.87 -28.59
C ARG A 145 -1.32 2.37 -27.60
N ASP A 146 -2.53 1.81 -27.67
CA ASP A 146 -3.64 2.20 -26.80
C ASP A 146 -3.34 1.89 -25.33
N LEU A 147 -2.60 0.83 -25.03
CA LEU A 147 -2.14 0.49 -23.69
C LEU A 147 -1.12 1.52 -23.15
N LEU A 148 -0.22 2.01 -24.01
CA LEU A 148 0.80 2.98 -23.62
C LEU A 148 0.24 4.37 -23.31
N ILE A 149 -0.90 4.74 -23.88
CA ILE A 149 -1.55 6.04 -23.69
C ILE A 149 -2.72 5.98 -22.69
N SER A 150 -3.08 4.80 -22.19
CA SER A 150 -4.09 4.65 -21.15
C SER A 150 -3.53 5.14 -19.80
N ILE A 151 -4.36 5.89 -19.06
CA ILE A 151 -4.09 6.28 -17.67
C ILE A 151 -4.53 5.20 -16.68
N GLU A 152 -5.23 4.17 -17.15
CA GLU A 152 -5.67 3.07 -16.32
C GLU A 152 -4.50 2.14 -15.98
N TYR A 153 -4.53 1.58 -14.77
CA TYR A 153 -3.59 0.56 -14.35
C TYR A 153 -3.65 -0.65 -15.29
N SER A 154 -2.49 -1.10 -15.73
CA SER A 154 -2.35 -2.31 -16.55
C SER A 154 -1.38 -3.26 -15.85
N GLU A 155 -1.90 -4.34 -15.27
CA GLU A 155 -1.08 -5.33 -14.57
C GLU A 155 0.06 -5.88 -15.44
N GLU A 156 -0.21 -6.16 -16.72
CA GLU A 156 0.80 -6.66 -17.64
C GLU A 156 1.94 -5.66 -17.88
N LEU A 157 1.61 -4.39 -18.14
CA LEU A 157 2.58 -3.34 -18.40
C LEU A 157 3.31 -2.92 -17.14
N ASP A 158 2.63 -2.79 -16.03
CA ASP A 158 3.19 -2.28 -14.79
C ASP A 158 4.06 -3.34 -14.08
N GLN A 159 3.76 -4.64 -14.25
CA GLN A 159 4.66 -5.73 -13.83
C GLN A 159 5.99 -5.70 -14.59
N ILE A 160 5.97 -5.42 -15.90
CA ILE A 160 7.20 -5.29 -16.67
C ILE A 160 8.00 -4.05 -16.21
N LEU A 161 7.33 -2.92 -15.96
CA LEU A 161 7.97 -1.70 -15.44
C LEU A 161 8.62 -1.92 -14.08
N LEU A 162 7.99 -2.66 -13.19
CA LEU A 162 8.52 -2.99 -11.86
C LEU A 162 9.73 -3.93 -11.92
N ASN A 163 9.70 -4.93 -12.79
CA ASN A 163 10.75 -5.96 -12.84
C ASN A 163 11.97 -5.56 -13.67
N ASP A 164 11.80 -4.75 -14.70
CA ASP A 164 12.85 -4.47 -15.70
C ASP A 164 13.47 -3.07 -15.57
N ILE A 165 12.86 -2.16 -14.81
CA ILE A 165 13.29 -0.75 -14.72
C ILE A 165 13.46 -0.28 -13.25
N GLY A 166 13.05 -1.12 -12.28
CA GLY A 166 13.08 -0.83 -10.83
C GLY A 166 14.45 -0.65 -10.20
#